data_87b7d4e731ebcb1e4f46bd199e4e7b55
#
_entry.id   87b7d4e731ebcb1e4f46bd199e4e7b55
#
_cell.length_a   1.000
_cell.length_b   1.000
_cell.length_c   1.000
_cell.angle_alpha   90.00
_cell.angle_beta   90.00
_cell.angle_gamma   90.00
#
_symmetry.space_group_name_H-M   'P 1'
#
loop_
_entity.id
_entity.type
_entity.pdbx_description
1 polymer ?
#
loop_
_entity_poly.entity_id
_entity_poly.type
_entity_poly.pdbx_seq_one_letter_code
_entity_poly.pdbx_strand_id
1 'polypeptide(L)'
;MSFLDKAWNWNATDEEWRASYPCDKYVKGPQQVFMRAIGVEARAEVLFRWVCQVKVAPYSYDMLDNWFRRSPRQLTPGAEKLETGQAFLVGPIVEFEQNRHITVVYDPPKQRGFPRFSLTYAVRPTGADSSRLLCKAVLTSRARCDRVRWFWLAWGDLIMMRKQFLTLKKLAERTARETASTEADQRR
;
A
#
# COMPACT_ATOMS: atom_id res chain seq x y z
N MET A 1 -4.16 -2.29 -22.66
CA MET A 1 -4.06 -1.17 -21.70
C MET A 1 -3.11 -0.12 -22.26
N SER A 2 -3.57 1.12 -22.45
CA SER A 2 -2.73 2.24 -22.92
C SER A 2 -1.65 2.55 -21.87
N PHE A 3 -0.52 3.15 -22.31
CA PHE A 3 0.51 3.64 -21.38
C PHE A 3 -0.08 4.61 -20.34
N LEU A 4 -1.05 5.41 -20.74
CA LEU A 4 -1.73 6.36 -19.84
C LEU A 4 -2.55 5.66 -18.75
N ASP A 5 -3.12 4.50 -19.05
CA ASP A 5 -3.93 3.74 -18.07
C ASP A 5 -3.10 3.23 -16.89
N LYS A 6 -1.77 3.06 -17.08
CA LYS A 6 -0.85 2.61 -16.02
C LYS A 6 -0.79 3.55 -14.83
N ALA A 7 -1.09 4.84 -15.03
CA ALA A 7 -1.15 5.79 -13.94
C ALA A 7 -2.31 5.50 -12.97
N TRP A 8 -3.40 4.92 -13.45
CA TRP A 8 -4.56 4.53 -12.65
C TRP A 8 -4.48 3.09 -12.19
N ASN A 9 -4.04 2.17 -13.07
CA ASN A 9 -3.91 0.75 -12.76
C ASN A 9 -2.50 0.26 -13.09
N TRP A 10 -1.69 0.03 -12.04
CA TRP A 10 -0.38 -0.57 -12.20
C TRP A 10 -0.41 -2.03 -11.71
N ASN A 11 -0.31 -2.97 -12.67
CA ASN A 11 -0.22 -4.41 -12.48
C ASN A 11 -1.41 -5.12 -11.79
N ALA A 12 -2.51 -4.45 -11.49
CA ALA A 12 -3.69 -5.15 -11.02
C ALA A 12 -4.43 -5.80 -12.19
N THR A 13 -4.96 -6.99 -11.96
CA THR A 13 -5.81 -7.71 -12.92
C THR A 13 -7.18 -7.05 -13.00
N ASP A 14 -7.96 -7.41 -14.04
CA ASP A 14 -9.33 -6.91 -14.18
C ASP A 14 -10.23 -7.37 -13.03
N GLU A 15 -10.01 -8.56 -12.50
CA GLU A 15 -10.70 -9.08 -11.32
C GLU A 15 -10.37 -8.27 -10.08
N GLU A 16 -9.07 -8.02 -9.84
CA GLU A 16 -8.60 -7.19 -8.71
C GLU A 16 -9.12 -5.76 -8.80
N TRP A 17 -9.17 -5.19 -10.01
CA TRP A 17 -9.72 -3.85 -10.24
C TRP A 17 -11.20 -3.75 -9.89
N ARG A 18 -12.00 -4.76 -10.25
CA ARG A 18 -13.45 -4.78 -10.02
C ARG A 18 -13.84 -5.25 -8.62
N ALA A 19 -12.90 -5.87 -7.91
CA ALA A 19 -13.17 -6.36 -6.56
C ALA A 19 -13.50 -5.21 -5.59
N SER A 20 -14.36 -5.51 -4.63
CA SER A 20 -14.66 -4.60 -3.54
C SER A 20 -13.58 -4.66 -2.48
N TYR A 21 -13.20 -3.48 -1.98
CA TYR A 21 -12.22 -3.30 -0.91
C TYR A 21 -12.81 -2.45 0.21
N PRO A 22 -12.34 -2.61 1.45
CA PRO A 22 -12.84 -1.82 2.57
C PRO A 22 -12.82 -0.30 2.36
N CYS A 23 -11.87 0.24 1.59
CA CYS A 23 -11.80 1.67 1.28
C CYS A 23 -13.00 2.20 0.48
N ASP A 24 -13.69 1.34 -0.27
CA ASP A 24 -14.81 1.77 -1.15
C ASP A 24 -15.98 2.39 -0.36
N LYS A 25 -16.16 1.99 0.90
CA LYS A 25 -17.26 2.47 1.75
C LYS A 25 -17.06 3.88 2.34
N TYR A 26 -15.81 4.38 2.35
CA TYR A 26 -15.49 5.65 3.02
C TYR A 26 -15.54 6.88 2.11
N VAL A 27 -15.57 6.70 0.80
CA VAL A 27 -15.67 7.79 -0.18
C VAL A 27 -16.95 7.61 -0.98
N LYS A 28 -17.80 8.64 -1.00
CA LYS A 28 -19.07 8.65 -1.73
C LYS A 28 -19.07 9.72 -2.83
N GLY A 29 -19.91 9.52 -3.85
CA GLY A 29 -20.06 10.44 -4.98
C GLY A 29 -19.03 10.22 -6.09
N PRO A 30 -18.77 11.21 -6.95
CA PRO A 30 -17.79 11.09 -8.02
C PRO A 30 -16.40 10.79 -7.48
N GLN A 31 -15.73 9.80 -8.05
CA GLN A 31 -14.49 9.24 -7.53
C GLN A 31 -13.44 9.09 -8.63
N GLN A 32 -12.17 9.16 -8.21
CA GLN A 32 -11.03 8.63 -8.94
C GLN A 32 -10.47 7.44 -8.17
N VAL A 33 -10.10 6.38 -8.90
CA VAL A 33 -9.56 5.16 -8.32
C VAL A 33 -8.15 4.94 -8.82
N PHE A 34 -7.23 4.67 -7.91
CA PHE A 34 -5.87 4.21 -8.23
C PHE A 34 -5.69 2.80 -7.67
N MET A 35 -5.16 1.91 -8.51
CA MET A 35 -4.90 0.54 -8.13
C MET A 35 -3.44 0.18 -8.39
N ARG A 36 -2.82 -0.47 -7.42
CA ARG A 36 -1.43 -0.91 -7.46
C ARG A 36 -1.36 -2.36 -7.01
N ALA A 37 -0.61 -3.18 -7.72
CA ALA A 37 -0.46 -4.58 -7.36
C ALA A 37 0.93 -5.12 -7.71
N ILE A 38 1.44 -6.07 -6.89
CA ILE A 38 2.70 -6.77 -7.17
C ILE A 38 2.68 -8.16 -6.53
N GLY A 39 3.22 -9.15 -7.24
CA GLY A 39 3.50 -10.48 -6.68
C GLY A 39 4.76 -10.49 -5.84
N VAL A 40 4.76 -11.24 -4.74
CA VAL A 40 5.84 -11.34 -3.75
C VAL A 40 6.07 -12.80 -3.41
N GLU A 41 7.32 -13.27 -3.52
CA GLU A 41 7.73 -14.61 -3.14
C GLU A 41 8.01 -14.67 -1.62
N ALA A 42 6.95 -14.49 -0.87
CA ALA A 42 6.92 -14.61 0.58
C ALA A 42 5.48 -14.91 1.03
N ARG A 43 5.35 -15.62 2.16
CA ARG A 43 4.06 -15.91 2.79
C ARG A 43 3.35 -14.62 3.16
N ALA A 44 2.01 -14.66 3.15
CA ALA A 44 1.18 -13.50 3.41
C ALA A 44 1.48 -12.84 4.77
N GLU A 45 1.77 -13.63 5.81
CA GLU A 45 2.09 -13.13 7.14
C GLU A 45 3.41 -12.35 7.16
N VAL A 46 4.43 -12.83 6.43
CA VAL A 46 5.72 -12.14 6.30
C VAL A 46 5.53 -10.82 5.57
N LEU A 47 4.81 -10.84 4.45
CA LEU A 47 4.52 -9.62 3.69
C LEU A 47 3.71 -8.63 4.50
N PHE A 48 2.68 -9.08 5.23
CA PHE A 48 1.84 -8.21 6.05
C PHE A 48 2.63 -7.49 7.16
N ARG A 49 3.58 -8.17 7.81
CA ARG A 49 4.48 -7.53 8.78
C ARG A 49 5.27 -6.39 8.15
N TRP A 50 5.70 -6.53 6.89
CA TRP A 50 6.37 -5.45 6.15
C TRP A 50 5.41 -4.35 5.74
N VAL A 51 4.16 -4.65 5.44
CA VAL A 51 3.12 -3.62 5.23
C VAL A 51 2.88 -2.82 6.51
N CYS A 52 2.86 -3.46 7.68
CA CYS A 52 2.73 -2.76 8.97
C CYS A 52 3.87 -1.77 9.24
N GLN A 53 5.06 -1.97 8.67
CA GLN A 53 6.19 -1.04 8.78
C GLN A 53 5.94 0.32 8.11
N VAL A 54 4.94 0.43 7.23
CA VAL A 54 4.60 1.68 6.55
C VAL A 54 4.15 2.76 7.56
N LYS A 55 3.69 2.38 8.77
CA LYS A 55 3.45 3.33 9.86
C LYS A 55 4.73 3.93 10.45
N VAL A 56 5.86 3.24 10.30
CA VAL A 56 7.17 3.68 10.82
C VAL A 56 7.89 4.55 9.80
N ALA A 57 7.82 4.18 8.52
CA ALA A 57 8.45 4.90 7.43
C ALA A 57 7.74 4.61 6.09
N PRO A 58 7.76 5.52 5.13
CA PRO A 58 7.00 5.39 3.87
C PRO A 58 7.58 4.36 2.90
N TYR A 59 8.84 3.94 3.03
CA TYR A 59 9.53 2.97 2.14
C TYR A 59 9.51 3.35 0.65
N SER A 60 9.29 4.63 0.35
CA SER A 60 9.29 5.19 -1.01
C SER A 60 10.59 5.97 -1.29
N TYR A 61 10.52 7.26 -1.41
CA TYR A 61 11.69 8.12 -1.57
C TYR A 61 12.08 8.74 -0.23
N ASP A 62 12.96 8.07 0.54
CA ASP A 62 13.40 8.52 1.87
C ASP A 62 13.89 9.99 1.89
N MET A 63 14.41 10.48 0.76
CA MET A 63 14.84 11.86 0.62
C MET A 63 13.69 12.87 0.60
N LEU A 64 12.53 12.49 0.03
CA LEU A 64 11.36 13.36 -0.12
C LEU A 64 10.35 13.15 1.00
N ASP A 65 10.14 11.89 1.39
CA ASP A 65 9.03 11.49 2.26
C ASP A 65 9.46 11.28 3.72
N ASN A 66 10.77 11.12 3.98
CA ASN A 66 11.30 10.78 5.30
C ASN A 66 12.43 11.72 5.76
N TRP A 67 12.48 12.96 5.24
CA TRP A 67 13.49 13.97 5.62
C TRP A 67 14.93 13.42 5.63
N PHE A 68 15.34 12.71 4.57
CA PHE A 68 16.64 12.05 4.42
C PHE A 68 16.92 10.91 5.41
N ARG A 69 15.98 10.52 6.26
CA ARG A 69 16.12 9.34 7.11
C ARG A 69 15.84 8.08 6.28
N ARG A 70 16.75 7.11 6.37
CA ARG A 70 16.56 5.84 5.67
C ARG A 70 15.47 5.01 6.34
N SER A 71 14.55 4.49 5.57
CA SER A 71 13.55 3.53 6.05
C SER A 71 14.23 2.28 6.64
N PRO A 72 13.77 1.77 7.78
CA PRO A 72 14.34 0.59 8.43
C PRO A 72 14.39 -0.61 7.49
N ARG A 73 15.51 -1.32 7.47
CA ARG A 73 15.67 -2.54 6.67
C ARG A 73 15.45 -3.83 7.46
N GLN A 74 15.10 -3.70 8.72
CA GLN A 74 14.72 -4.76 9.64
C GLN A 74 13.32 -4.49 10.17
N LEU A 75 12.62 -5.56 10.57
CA LEU A 75 11.30 -5.41 11.18
C LEU A 75 11.44 -4.71 12.54
N THR A 76 10.75 -3.61 12.70
CA THR A 76 10.67 -2.89 13.97
C THR A 76 9.77 -3.69 14.92
N PRO A 77 10.26 -4.08 16.11
CA PRO A 77 9.44 -4.79 17.08
C PRO A 77 8.15 -4.04 17.38
N GLY A 78 7.02 -4.73 17.36
CA GLY A 78 5.70 -4.15 17.65
C GLY A 78 5.07 -3.36 16.50
N ALA A 79 5.72 -3.26 15.31
CA ALA A 79 5.11 -2.61 14.17
C ALA A 79 3.84 -3.33 13.67
N GLU A 80 3.74 -4.63 13.91
CA GLU A 80 2.56 -5.45 13.60
C GLU A 80 1.38 -5.27 14.56
N LYS A 81 1.59 -4.61 15.71
CA LYS A 81 0.52 -4.25 16.63
C LYS A 81 -0.23 -3.05 16.07
N LEU A 82 -1.39 -3.31 15.52
CA LEU A 82 -2.24 -2.30 14.89
C LEU A 82 -3.40 -1.95 15.83
N GLU A 83 -3.78 -0.67 15.80
CA GLU A 83 -4.93 -0.15 16.53
C GLU A 83 -5.70 0.82 15.65
N THR A 84 -7.03 0.79 15.73
CA THR A 84 -7.88 1.78 15.08
C THR A 84 -7.59 3.18 15.64
N GLY A 85 -7.49 4.17 14.76
CA GLY A 85 -7.09 5.54 15.11
C GLY A 85 -5.58 5.78 15.09
N GLN A 86 -4.76 4.72 15.05
CA GLN A 86 -3.31 4.86 14.94
C GLN A 86 -2.91 5.48 13.60
N ALA A 87 -1.91 6.37 13.63
CA ALA A 87 -1.37 6.97 12.40
C ALA A 87 -0.71 5.92 11.50
N PHE A 88 -1.09 5.92 10.24
CA PHE A 88 -0.52 5.06 9.22
C PHE A 88 -0.39 5.84 7.91
N LEU A 89 0.85 6.01 7.43
CA LEU A 89 1.17 6.80 6.24
C LEU A 89 0.62 8.23 6.35
N VAL A 90 -0.53 8.51 5.76
CA VAL A 90 -1.13 9.86 5.62
C VAL A 90 -2.41 10.06 6.42
N GLY A 91 -2.89 9.04 7.12
CA GLY A 91 -4.14 9.12 7.88
C GLY A 91 -4.25 8.05 8.96
N PRO A 92 -5.30 8.12 9.79
CA PRO A 92 -5.55 7.11 10.80
C PRO A 92 -6.04 5.80 10.18
N ILE A 93 -5.66 4.68 10.81
CA ILE A 93 -6.27 3.37 10.53
C ILE A 93 -7.73 3.43 10.96
N VAL A 94 -8.64 3.13 10.04
CA VAL A 94 -10.08 3.07 10.34
C VAL A 94 -10.58 1.64 10.52
N GLU A 95 -9.92 0.68 9.87
CA GLU A 95 -10.14 -0.74 10.06
C GLU A 95 -8.94 -1.54 9.56
N PHE A 96 -8.78 -2.74 10.09
CA PHE A 96 -7.79 -3.71 9.63
C PHE A 96 -8.24 -5.14 9.94
N GLU A 97 -7.70 -6.08 9.20
CA GLU A 97 -7.76 -7.50 9.49
C GLU A 97 -6.34 -8.06 9.43
N GLN A 98 -5.91 -8.70 10.52
CA GLN A 98 -4.54 -9.21 10.64
C GLN A 98 -4.21 -10.17 9.49
N ASN A 99 -3.04 -9.99 8.86
CA ASN A 99 -2.53 -10.74 7.71
C ASN A 99 -3.35 -10.58 6.42
N ARG A 100 -4.33 -9.67 6.39
CA ARG A 100 -5.19 -9.46 5.23
C ARG A 100 -5.22 -8.03 4.72
N HIS A 101 -5.57 -7.05 5.54
CA HIS A 101 -5.65 -5.67 5.07
C HIS A 101 -5.50 -4.62 6.17
N ILE A 102 -5.13 -3.42 5.75
CA ILE A 102 -5.13 -2.19 6.56
C ILE A 102 -5.80 -1.11 5.72
N THR A 103 -6.79 -0.44 6.29
CA THR A 103 -7.53 0.65 5.64
C THR A 103 -7.36 1.94 6.41
N VAL A 104 -7.04 3.01 5.69
CA VAL A 104 -6.91 4.35 6.24
C VAL A 104 -7.81 5.34 5.50
N VAL A 105 -8.21 6.39 6.20
CA VAL A 105 -8.97 7.51 5.62
C VAL A 105 -8.21 8.80 5.89
N TYR A 106 -8.05 9.60 4.86
CA TYR A 106 -7.51 10.95 4.96
C TYR A 106 -8.60 11.95 4.64
N ASP A 107 -8.91 12.79 5.61
CA ASP A 107 -9.88 13.88 5.47
C ASP A 107 -9.17 15.23 5.74
N PRO A 108 -8.61 15.86 4.68
CA PRO A 108 -7.83 17.06 4.85
C PRO A 108 -8.71 18.24 5.26
N PRO A 109 -8.18 19.22 6.02
CA PRO A 109 -8.84 20.47 6.23
C PRO A 109 -9.27 21.11 4.89
N LYS A 110 -10.48 21.68 4.80
CA LYS A 110 -11.07 22.21 3.57
C LYS A 110 -10.17 23.22 2.84
N GLN A 111 -9.30 23.92 3.58
CA GLN A 111 -8.39 24.93 3.06
C GLN A 111 -7.18 24.36 2.29
N ARG A 112 -6.86 23.07 2.42
CA ARG A 112 -5.67 22.49 1.78
C ARG A 112 -5.87 22.08 0.32
N GLY A 113 -7.09 22.17 -0.23
CA GLY A 113 -7.35 21.85 -1.64
C GLY A 113 -7.05 20.42 -2.07
N PHE A 114 -6.64 19.53 -1.15
CA PHE A 114 -6.38 18.12 -1.43
C PHE A 114 -7.69 17.32 -1.33
N PRO A 115 -7.93 16.32 -2.18
CA PRO A 115 -9.14 15.50 -2.09
C PRO A 115 -9.14 14.66 -0.80
N ARG A 116 -10.33 14.45 -0.22
CA ARG A 116 -10.52 13.36 0.73
C ARG A 116 -10.28 12.04 0.02
N PHE A 117 -9.61 11.12 0.67
CA PHE A 117 -9.43 9.78 0.13
C PHE A 117 -9.43 8.71 1.21
N SER A 118 -9.68 7.49 0.78
CA SER A 118 -9.45 6.28 1.54
C SER A 118 -8.57 5.34 0.74
N LEU A 119 -7.75 4.56 1.42
CA LEU A 119 -6.96 3.53 0.78
C LEU A 119 -6.93 2.25 1.62
N THR A 120 -6.85 1.11 0.93
CA THR A 120 -6.66 -0.19 1.56
C THR A 120 -5.41 -0.84 0.99
N TYR A 121 -4.45 -1.16 1.86
CA TYR A 121 -3.43 -2.16 1.58
C TYR A 121 -4.02 -3.52 1.84
N ALA A 122 -3.99 -4.41 0.86
CA ALA A 122 -4.45 -5.78 1.00
C ALA A 122 -3.32 -6.76 0.66
N VAL A 123 -3.22 -7.81 1.45
CA VAL A 123 -2.32 -8.93 1.21
C VAL A 123 -3.18 -10.17 0.96
N ARG A 124 -2.93 -10.85 -0.15
CA ARG A 124 -3.64 -12.09 -0.53
C ARG A 124 -2.64 -13.22 -0.72
N PRO A 125 -2.80 -14.38 -0.07
CA PRO A 125 -1.97 -15.54 -0.39
C PRO A 125 -2.27 -15.99 -1.83
N THR A 126 -1.23 -16.36 -2.58
CA THR A 126 -1.34 -16.93 -3.93
C THR A 126 -0.78 -18.34 -4.01
N GLY A 127 -0.10 -18.79 -2.96
CA GLY A 127 0.46 -20.10 -2.77
C GLY A 127 0.99 -20.25 -1.35
N ALA A 128 1.65 -21.38 -1.06
CA ALA A 128 2.21 -21.66 0.26
C ALA A 128 3.27 -20.61 0.67
N ASP A 129 4.15 -20.23 -0.28
CA ASP A 129 5.27 -19.31 -0.05
C ASP A 129 5.20 -18.08 -0.96
N SER A 130 4.01 -17.77 -1.48
CA SER A 130 3.79 -16.61 -2.35
C SER A 130 2.53 -15.86 -1.96
N SER A 131 2.56 -14.55 -2.20
CA SER A 131 1.46 -13.65 -1.90
C SER A 131 1.42 -12.49 -2.88
N ARG A 132 0.32 -11.73 -2.81
CA ARG A 132 0.09 -10.56 -3.63
C ARG A 132 -0.20 -9.36 -2.76
N LEU A 133 0.57 -8.29 -2.96
CA LEU A 133 0.34 -7.00 -2.35
C LEU A 133 -0.50 -6.14 -3.29
N LEU A 134 -1.58 -5.60 -2.76
CA LEU A 134 -2.47 -4.69 -3.48
C LEU A 134 -2.65 -3.40 -2.67
N CYS A 135 -2.84 -2.29 -3.37
CA CYS A 135 -3.35 -1.05 -2.77
C CYS A 135 -4.40 -0.45 -3.69
N LYS A 136 -5.60 -0.27 -3.16
CA LYS A 136 -6.66 0.50 -3.81
C LYS A 136 -6.83 1.82 -3.07
N ALA A 137 -6.72 2.92 -3.79
CA ALA A 137 -7.03 4.26 -3.28
C ALA A 137 -8.24 4.82 -4.01
N VAL A 138 -9.20 5.34 -3.25
CA VAL A 138 -10.43 5.97 -3.75
C VAL A 138 -10.42 7.42 -3.29
N LEU A 139 -10.46 8.35 -4.24
CA LEU A 139 -10.34 9.78 -4.00
C LEU A 139 -11.62 10.51 -4.45
N THR A 140 -12.07 11.51 -3.68
CA THR A 140 -13.20 12.37 -4.10
C THR A 140 -12.83 13.20 -5.32
N SER A 141 -13.69 13.18 -6.34
CA SER A 141 -13.53 14.02 -7.53
C SER A 141 -14.61 15.13 -7.54
N ARG A 142 -14.21 16.39 -7.34
CA ARG A 142 -15.15 17.50 -7.19
C ARG A 142 -15.48 18.26 -8.48
N ALA A 143 -14.72 18.11 -9.57
CA ALA A 143 -14.98 18.87 -10.79
C ALA A 143 -14.45 18.19 -12.06
N ARG A 144 -15.19 18.38 -13.18
CA ARG A 144 -14.78 17.96 -14.54
C ARG A 144 -13.52 18.67 -15.06
N CYS A 145 -13.15 19.81 -14.49
CA CYS A 145 -12.04 20.64 -14.96
C CYS A 145 -10.65 20.19 -14.50
N ASP A 146 -10.54 19.17 -13.65
CA ASP A 146 -9.30 18.76 -13.00
C ASP A 146 -8.49 17.67 -13.73
N ARG A 147 -8.72 17.43 -15.03
CA ARG A 147 -8.03 16.34 -15.76
C ARG A 147 -6.51 16.41 -15.67
N VAL A 148 -5.94 17.62 -15.79
CA VAL A 148 -4.49 17.84 -15.69
C VAL A 148 -3.99 17.54 -14.28
N ARG A 149 -4.70 18.00 -13.26
CA ARG A 149 -4.38 17.73 -11.86
C ARG A 149 -4.43 16.22 -11.55
N TRP A 150 -5.47 15.51 -11.99
CA TRP A 150 -5.60 14.08 -11.82
C TRP A 150 -4.49 13.30 -12.53
N PHE A 151 -4.09 13.75 -13.71
CA PHE A 151 -2.96 13.18 -14.41
C PHE A 151 -1.67 13.24 -13.58
N TRP A 152 -1.31 14.43 -13.08
CA TRP A 152 -0.10 14.59 -12.27
C TRP A 152 -0.18 13.86 -10.93
N LEU A 153 -1.34 13.85 -10.27
CA LEU A 153 -1.56 13.09 -9.04
C LEU A 153 -1.40 11.59 -9.27
N ALA A 154 -1.98 11.05 -10.33
CA ALA A 154 -1.92 9.63 -10.65
C ALA A 154 -0.48 9.17 -10.97
N TRP A 155 0.28 9.98 -11.71
CA TRP A 155 1.68 9.69 -12.02
C TRP A 155 2.59 9.84 -10.80
N GLY A 156 2.39 10.88 -10.00
CA GLY A 156 3.13 11.09 -8.74
C GLY A 156 2.90 9.92 -7.76
N ASP A 157 1.64 9.55 -7.55
CA ASP A 157 1.28 8.37 -6.75
C ASP A 157 1.91 7.09 -7.31
N LEU A 158 1.83 6.86 -8.64
CA LEU A 158 2.42 5.69 -9.27
C LEU A 158 3.93 5.59 -8.98
N ILE A 159 4.66 6.68 -9.13
CA ILE A 159 6.12 6.69 -8.90
C ILE A 159 6.43 6.33 -7.45
N MET A 160 5.73 6.95 -6.50
CA MET A 160 5.92 6.72 -5.07
C MET A 160 5.50 5.31 -4.66
N MET A 161 4.31 4.89 -5.02
CA MET A 161 3.77 3.58 -4.67
C MET A 161 4.54 2.43 -5.32
N ARG A 162 4.97 2.60 -6.57
CA ARG A 162 5.83 1.61 -7.24
C ARG A 162 7.14 1.41 -6.49
N LYS A 163 7.79 2.50 -6.05
CA LYS A 163 9.02 2.42 -5.26
C LYS A 163 8.78 1.74 -3.92
N GLN A 164 7.71 2.12 -3.21
CA GLN A 164 7.31 1.50 -1.95
C GLN A 164 7.09 -0.01 -2.12
N PHE A 165 6.28 -0.41 -3.10
CA PHE A 165 5.95 -1.82 -3.37
C PHE A 165 7.18 -2.66 -3.69
N LEU A 166 8.07 -2.15 -4.55
CA LEU A 166 9.33 -2.83 -4.87
C LEU A 166 10.24 -2.96 -3.65
N THR A 167 10.24 -1.97 -2.77
CA THR A 167 11.03 -2.00 -1.53
C THR A 167 10.45 -3.04 -0.56
N LEU A 168 9.13 -3.01 -0.32
CA LEU A 168 8.46 -3.98 0.55
C LEU A 168 8.60 -5.42 0.03
N LYS A 169 8.44 -5.63 -1.29
CA LYS A 169 8.70 -6.91 -1.94
C LYS A 169 10.10 -7.42 -1.64
N LYS A 170 11.13 -6.63 -1.92
CA LYS A 170 12.53 -7.00 -1.69
C LYS A 170 12.81 -7.38 -0.23
N LEU A 171 12.22 -6.62 0.71
CA LEU A 171 12.42 -6.84 2.15
C LEU A 171 11.69 -8.11 2.63
N ALA A 172 10.45 -8.32 2.19
CA ALA A 172 9.67 -9.51 2.52
C ALA A 172 10.32 -10.80 1.98
N GLU A 173 10.75 -10.78 0.72
CA GLU A 173 11.43 -11.92 0.09
C GLU A 173 12.78 -12.24 0.73
N ARG A 174 13.52 -11.20 1.18
CA ARG A 174 14.74 -11.40 1.95
C ARG A 174 14.44 -12.09 3.29
N THR A 175 13.47 -11.58 4.04
CA THR A 175 13.06 -12.16 5.33
C THR A 175 12.62 -13.61 5.16
N ALA A 176 11.84 -13.93 4.11
CA ALA A 176 11.40 -15.29 3.83
C ALA A 176 12.58 -16.23 3.59
N ARG A 177 13.59 -15.80 2.81
CA ARG A 177 14.82 -16.62 2.57
C ARG A 177 15.65 -16.81 3.84
N GLU A 178 15.81 -15.77 4.67
CA GLU A 178 16.55 -15.85 5.94
C GLU A 178 15.88 -16.86 6.89
N THR A 179 14.53 -16.82 6.99
CA THR A 179 13.77 -17.78 7.82
C THR A 179 13.92 -19.20 7.32
N ALA A 180 13.79 -19.45 6.01
CA ALA A 180 13.93 -20.77 5.43
C ALA A 180 15.33 -21.36 5.65
N SER A 181 16.39 -20.53 5.56
CA SER A 181 17.77 -20.95 5.81
C SER A 181 17.98 -21.38 7.28
N THR A 182 17.41 -20.64 8.22
CA THR A 182 17.50 -20.92 9.66
C THR A 182 16.76 -22.22 10.01
N GLU A 183 15.58 -22.44 9.43
CA GLU A 183 14.82 -23.69 9.63
C GLU A 183 15.53 -24.92 9.04
N ALA A 184 16.22 -24.77 7.90
CA ALA A 184 16.98 -25.83 7.28
C ALA A 184 18.22 -26.23 8.13
N ASP A 185 18.87 -25.25 8.75
CA ASP A 185 20.03 -25.46 9.62
C ASP A 185 19.66 -26.13 10.96
N GLN A 186 18.49 -25.78 11.50
CA GLN A 186 17.97 -26.40 12.73
C GLN A 186 17.50 -27.86 12.57
N ARG A 187 17.29 -28.32 11.33
CA ARG A 187 16.89 -29.71 11.04
C ARG A 187 18.07 -30.64 10.77
N ARG A 188 19.30 -30.13 10.76
CA ARG A 188 20.55 -30.90 10.58
C ARG A 188 21.19 -31.25 11.90
#